data_de60fedc53aee97d5497ae84b7a924e1
#
_entry.id   de60fedc53aee97d5497ae84b7a924e1
#
_cell.length_a   1.000
_cell.length_b   1.000
_cell.length_c   1.000
_cell.angle_alpha   90.00
_cell.angle_beta   90.00
_cell.angle_gamma   90.00
#
_symmetry.space_group_name_H-M   'P 1'
#
loop_
_entity.id
_entity.type
_entity.pdbx_description
1 polymer ?
#
loop_
_entity_poly.entity_id
_entity_poly.type
_entity_poly.pdbx_seq_one_letter_code
_entity_poly.pdbx_strand_id
1 'polypeptide(L)'
;VGGIYANDVYSAEFIYQNTMIQTNLIHWAYKYFVKKFVFLGSVCIYPKFAETPVKEESILTGELEPTNEAYAIAKIHGIEMLKMYNKQYGFKGVSLMPCNLYGPNDNFHPDNGHVIPALMQKFNNATTESVTCWGDGTPTREFMYVDDLADACLFAVENYSNGELINVGSGQDISIFHLAHKVAALTGFNGKIEWDTSRPNGTPKRPLDYNKITEKGWKPNYTLDQGLEKTYLWFQQATHLQTK
;
A
#
# COMPACT_ATOMS: atom_id res chain seq x y z
N VAL A 1 1.92 7.93 -6.97
CA VAL A 1 1.04 6.89 -6.38
C VAL A 1 -0.38 7.44 -6.37
N GLY A 2 -1.37 6.59 -6.64
CA GLY A 2 -2.77 7.00 -6.65
C GLY A 2 -3.70 5.80 -6.57
N GLY A 3 -5.00 6.05 -6.34
CA GLY A 3 -6.03 5.03 -6.35
C GLY A 3 -6.26 4.42 -7.74
N ILE A 4 -7.21 3.48 -7.85
CA ILE A 4 -7.51 2.73 -9.09
C ILE A 4 -7.79 3.69 -10.26
N TYR A 5 -8.62 4.70 -10.06
CA TYR A 5 -8.97 5.68 -11.10
C TYR A 5 -7.74 6.41 -11.66
N ALA A 6 -6.85 6.90 -10.78
CA ALA A 6 -5.66 7.62 -11.21
C ALA A 6 -4.68 6.72 -11.99
N ASN A 7 -4.52 5.45 -11.56
CA ASN A 7 -3.69 4.48 -12.26
C ASN A 7 -4.19 4.16 -13.67
N ASP A 8 -5.49 4.07 -13.85
CA ASP A 8 -6.12 3.77 -15.13
C ASP A 8 -6.03 4.97 -16.09
N VAL A 9 -6.39 6.16 -15.62
CA VAL A 9 -6.47 7.39 -16.46
C VAL A 9 -5.09 7.95 -16.80
N TYR A 10 -4.12 7.91 -15.86
CA TYR A 10 -2.77 8.47 -16.02
C TYR A 10 -1.70 7.40 -16.21
N SER A 11 -2.02 6.31 -16.90
CA SER A 11 -1.16 5.13 -17.03
C SER A 11 0.22 5.44 -17.65
N ALA A 12 0.28 6.32 -18.65
CA ALA A 12 1.53 6.73 -19.29
C ALA A 12 2.45 7.51 -18.34
N GLU A 13 1.90 8.45 -17.57
CA GLU A 13 2.64 9.20 -16.55
C GLU A 13 3.12 8.28 -15.42
N PHE A 14 2.28 7.35 -14.99
CA PHE A 14 2.64 6.40 -13.93
C PHE A 14 3.81 5.50 -14.32
N ILE A 15 3.77 4.89 -15.52
CA ILE A 15 4.88 4.03 -15.96
C ILE A 15 6.15 4.85 -16.18
N TYR A 16 6.07 6.02 -16.85
CA TYR A 16 7.23 6.84 -17.14
C TYR A 16 7.89 7.37 -15.86
N GLN A 17 7.12 8.07 -15.02
CA GLN A 17 7.68 8.72 -13.83
C GLN A 17 8.26 7.71 -12.83
N ASN A 18 7.52 6.62 -12.52
CA ASN A 18 8.02 5.62 -11.60
C ASN A 18 9.27 4.92 -12.14
N THR A 19 9.30 4.57 -13.44
CA THR A 19 10.48 3.97 -14.06
C THR A 19 11.69 4.89 -14.01
N MET A 20 11.53 6.17 -14.34
CA MET A 20 12.63 7.15 -14.31
C MET A 20 13.14 7.38 -12.88
N ILE A 21 12.27 7.57 -11.90
CA ILE A 21 12.66 7.79 -10.50
C ILE A 21 13.50 6.60 -10.00
N GLN A 22 12.99 5.40 -10.09
CA GLN A 22 13.65 4.22 -9.54
C GLN A 22 14.92 3.83 -10.30
N THR A 23 14.92 3.98 -11.64
CA THR A 23 16.12 3.75 -12.46
C THR A 23 17.26 4.66 -12.03
N ASN A 24 16.98 5.95 -11.91
CA ASN A 24 17.97 6.93 -11.47
C ASN A 24 18.45 6.65 -10.04
N LEU A 25 17.52 6.41 -9.10
CA LEU A 25 17.88 6.16 -7.70
C LEU A 25 18.75 4.92 -7.54
N ILE A 26 18.38 3.78 -8.15
CA ILE A 26 19.17 2.54 -8.06
C ILE A 26 20.53 2.71 -8.72
N HIS A 27 20.57 3.29 -9.95
CA HIS A 27 21.82 3.49 -10.66
C HIS A 27 22.80 4.39 -9.91
N TRP A 28 22.34 5.56 -9.47
CA TRP A 28 23.21 6.50 -8.78
C TRP A 28 23.55 6.06 -7.37
N ALA A 29 22.66 5.35 -6.65
CA ALA A 29 22.99 4.74 -5.38
C ALA A 29 24.19 3.75 -5.53
N TYR A 30 24.17 2.93 -6.58
CA TYR A 30 25.32 2.09 -6.91
C TYR A 30 26.58 2.90 -7.24
N LYS A 31 26.47 3.92 -8.11
CA LYS A 31 27.60 4.77 -8.54
C LYS A 31 28.23 5.54 -7.39
N TYR A 32 27.44 5.99 -6.41
CA TYR A 32 27.91 6.71 -5.23
C TYR A 32 28.20 5.81 -4.03
N PHE A 33 28.36 4.50 -4.27
CA PHE A 33 28.75 3.53 -3.25
C PHE A 33 27.84 3.49 -2.01
N VAL A 34 26.53 3.70 -2.21
CA VAL A 34 25.55 3.49 -1.14
C VAL A 34 25.66 2.06 -0.63
N LYS A 35 25.80 1.91 0.69
CA LYS A 35 26.12 0.61 1.32
C LYS A 35 24.98 -0.40 1.17
N LYS A 36 23.72 0.06 1.20
CA LYS A 36 22.53 -0.77 1.07
C LYS A 36 21.35 0.05 0.56
N PHE A 37 20.49 -0.56 -0.25
CA PHE A 37 19.32 0.06 -0.85
C PHE A 37 18.05 -0.73 -0.52
N VAL A 38 17.03 -0.04 0.02
CA VAL A 38 15.69 -0.61 0.20
C VAL A 38 14.77 -0.04 -0.86
N PHE A 39 14.22 -0.92 -1.69
CA PHE A 39 13.25 -0.55 -2.72
C PHE A 39 11.83 -0.86 -2.23
N LEU A 40 10.97 0.15 -2.24
CA LEU A 40 9.54 -0.02 -1.96
C LEU A 40 8.79 -0.34 -3.25
N GLY A 41 8.42 -1.59 -3.40
CA GLY A 41 7.54 -2.07 -4.44
C GLY A 41 6.06 -1.87 -4.09
N SER A 42 5.23 -2.77 -4.56
CA SER A 42 3.79 -2.81 -4.27
C SER A 42 3.25 -4.20 -4.58
N VAL A 43 2.24 -4.64 -3.88
CA VAL A 43 1.57 -5.94 -4.11
C VAL A 43 0.85 -6.02 -5.47
N CYS A 44 0.70 -4.92 -6.20
CA CYS A 44 0.14 -4.92 -7.56
C CYS A 44 1.02 -5.64 -8.59
N ILE A 45 2.30 -5.92 -8.26
CA ILE A 45 3.24 -6.66 -9.13
C ILE A 45 2.85 -8.12 -9.35
N TYR A 46 2.00 -8.66 -8.48
CA TYR A 46 1.60 -10.07 -8.58
C TYR A 46 0.47 -10.27 -9.59
N PRO A 47 0.45 -11.42 -10.28
CA PRO A 47 -0.60 -11.75 -11.23
C PRO A 47 -2.00 -11.63 -10.63
N LYS A 48 -2.97 -11.19 -11.45
CA LYS A 48 -4.37 -11.04 -11.04
C LYS A 48 -4.95 -12.30 -10.40
N PHE A 49 -4.58 -13.46 -10.91
CA PHE A 49 -5.06 -14.78 -10.48
C PHE A 49 -3.94 -15.62 -9.83
N ALA A 50 -3.01 -14.97 -9.13
CA ALA A 50 -1.99 -15.70 -8.39
C ALA A 50 -2.62 -16.62 -7.34
N GLU A 51 -2.01 -17.79 -7.14
CA GLU A 51 -2.37 -18.71 -6.06
C GLU A 51 -2.22 -18.01 -4.69
N THR A 52 -3.14 -18.27 -3.78
CA THR A 52 -3.13 -17.65 -2.43
C THR A 52 -2.86 -18.67 -1.33
N PRO A 53 -2.12 -18.28 -0.29
CA PRO A 53 -1.50 -16.99 -0.05
C PRO A 53 -0.40 -16.67 -1.07
N VAL A 54 -0.37 -15.41 -1.56
CA VAL A 54 0.55 -15.03 -2.64
C VAL A 54 1.97 -14.94 -2.12
N LYS A 55 2.85 -15.76 -2.70
CA LYS A 55 4.28 -15.80 -2.39
C LYS A 55 5.07 -14.87 -3.29
N GLU A 56 6.26 -14.49 -2.87
CA GLU A 56 7.12 -13.61 -3.63
C GLU A 56 7.55 -14.21 -4.98
N GLU A 57 7.61 -15.52 -5.09
CA GLU A 57 7.91 -16.26 -6.34
C GLU A 57 6.81 -16.14 -7.40
N SER A 58 5.61 -15.66 -7.03
CA SER A 58 4.50 -15.44 -7.96
C SER A 58 4.72 -14.26 -8.91
N ILE A 59 5.75 -13.43 -8.72
CA ILE A 59 6.09 -12.35 -9.65
C ILE A 59 6.34 -12.92 -11.06
N LEU A 60 5.79 -12.26 -12.10
CA LEU A 60 5.95 -12.63 -13.51
C LEU A 60 5.41 -14.03 -13.92
N THR A 61 4.52 -14.62 -13.11
CA THR A 61 3.94 -15.94 -13.43
C THR A 61 2.59 -15.88 -14.15
N GLY A 62 2.05 -14.70 -14.41
CA GLY A 62 0.77 -14.51 -15.08
C GLY A 62 0.42 -13.06 -15.35
N GLU A 63 -0.77 -12.81 -15.88
CA GLU A 63 -1.27 -11.48 -16.26
C GLU A 63 -1.50 -10.59 -15.03
N LEU A 64 -1.17 -9.32 -15.17
CA LEU A 64 -1.39 -8.29 -14.15
C LEU A 64 -2.85 -7.80 -14.15
N GLU A 65 -3.23 -7.07 -13.12
CA GLU A 65 -4.52 -6.37 -13.08
C GLU A 65 -4.50 -5.19 -14.07
N PRO A 66 -5.35 -5.18 -15.12
CA PRO A 66 -5.28 -4.18 -16.19
C PRO A 66 -5.36 -2.73 -15.70
N THR A 67 -6.16 -2.45 -14.66
CA THR A 67 -6.36 -1.08 -14.16
C THR A 67 -5.14 -0.46 -13.49
N ASN A 68 -4.11 -1.25 -13.16
CA ASN A 68 -2.86 -0.75 -12.57
C ASN A 68 -1.60 -1.37 -13.21
N GLU A 69 -1.74 -1.98 -14.38
CA GLU A 69 -0.67 -2.67 -15.09
C GLU A 69 0.57 -1.79 -15.32
N ALA A 70 0.35 -0.55 -15.76
CA ALA A 70 1.43 0.40 -16.01
C ALA A 70 2.31 0.67 -14.77
N TYR A 71 1.67 0.86 -13.62
CA TYR A 71 2.35 1.02 -12.35
C TYR A 71 3.03 -0.27 -11.89
N ALA A 72 2.36 -1.40 -12.04
CA ALA A 72 2.91 -2.70 -11.69
C ALA A 72 4.17 -3.03 -12.50
N ILE A 73 4.16 -2.83 -13.82
CA ILE A 73 5.32 -3.01 -14.71
C ILE A 73 6.48 -2.11 -14.26
N ALA A 74 6.21 -0.84 -13.96
CA ALA A 74 7.24 0.04 -13.44
C ALA A 74 7.87 -0.53 -12.17
N LYS A 75 7.06 -0.98 -11.19
CA LYS A 75 7.58 -1.56 -9.94
C LYS A 75 8.35 -2.87 -10.17
N ILE A 76 7.88 -3.75 -11.06
CA ILE A 76 8.61 -4.96 -11.47
C ILE A 76 9.98 -4.60 -12.05
N HIS A 77 10.05 -3.58 -12.93
CA HIS A 77 11.33 -3.10 -13.47
C HIS A 77 12.32 -2.73 -12.36
N GLY A 78 11.87 -1.99 -11.33
CA GLY A 78 12.75 -1.60 -10.22
C GLY A 78 13.27 -2.80 -9.41
N ILE A 79 12.40 -3.78 -9.15
CA ILE A 79 12.75 -5.03 -8.47
C ILE A 79 13.81 -5.80 -9.26
N GLU A 80 13.56 -6.04 -10.55
CA GLU A 80 14.48 -6.77 -11.41
C GLU A 80 15.80 -6.01 -11.63
N MET A 81 15.74 -4.66 -11.74
CA MET A 81 16.94 -3.84 -11.81
C MET A 81 17.81 -4.01 -10.56
N LEU A 82 17.24 -3.91 -9.36
CA LEU A 82 17.99 -4.09 -8.12
C LEU A 82 18.60 -5.49 -8.01
N LYS A 83 17.84 -6.52 -8.39
CA LYS A 83 18.30 -7.91 -8.43
C LYS A 83 19.46 -8.10 -9.42
N MET A 84 19.39 -7.49 -10.62
CA MET A 84 20.48 -7.55 -11.60
C MET A 84 21.73 -6.79 -11.14
N TYR A 85 21.57 -5.64 -10.46
CA TYR A 85 22.69 -4.90 -9.88
C TYR A 85 23.35 -5.69 -8.72
N ASN A 86 22.57 -6.40 -7.92
CA ASN A 86 23.12 -7.32 -6.93
C ASN A 86 23.91 -8.44 -7.60
N LYS A 87 23.32 -9.11 -8.59
CA LYS A 87 23.96 -10.23 -9.32
C LYS A 87 25.26 -9.83 -10.01
N GLN A 88 25.27 -8.69 -10.69
CA GLN A 88 26.41 -8.26 -11.52
C GLN A 88 27.49 -7.55 -10.71
N TYR A 89 27.11 -6.72 -9.76
CA TYR A 89 28.01 -5.81 -9.06
C TYR A 89 28.13 -6.06 -7.55
N GLY A 90 27.36 -7.01 -7.01
CA GLY A 90 27.29 -7.21 -5.55
C GLY A 90 26.63 -6.05 -4.82
N PHE A 91 25.84 -5.20 -5.53
CA PHE A 91 25.16 -4.07 -4.91
C PHE A 91 24.08 -4.56 -3.96
N LYS A 92 24.25 -4.28 -2.67
CA LYS A 92 23.40 -4.81 -1.62
C LYS A 92 22.05 -4.07 -1.59
N GLY A 93 20.95 -4.85 -1.65
CA GLY A 93 19.61 -4.28 -1.59
C GLY A 93 18.57 -5.33 -1.29
N VAL A 94 17.35 -4.85 -1.00
CA VAL A 94 16.15 -5.63 -0.77
C VAL A 94 14.94 -4.88 -1.31
N SER A 95 13.96 -5.62 -1.85
CA SER A 95 12.69 -5.06 -2.32
C SER A 95 11.57 -5.47 -1.37
N LEU A 96 10.87 -4.52 -0.76
CA LEU A 96 9.74 -4.77 0.13
C LEU A 96 8.42 -4.56 -0.60
N MET A 97 7.50 -5.52 -0.45
CA MET A 97 6.15 -5.49 -1.02
C MET A 97 5.15 -5.23 0.11
N PRO A 98 4.92 -3.97 0.49
CA PRO A 98 3.96 -3.66 1.54
C PRO A 98 2.53 -3.91 1.08
N CYS A 99 1.67 -4.38 1.99
CA CYS A 99 0.22 -4.34 1.83
C CYS A 99 -0.29 -2.88 1.79
N ASN A 100 -1.61 -2.64 1.88
CA ASN A 100 -2.13 -1.27 1.84
C ASN A 100 -1.69 -0.49 3.07
N LEU A 101 -1.02 0.62 2.83
CA LEU A 101 -0.52 1.51 3.88
C LEU A 101 -1.54 2.60 4.20
N TYR A 102 -1.51 3.07 5.43
CA TYR A 102 -2.25 4.25 5.89
C TYR A 102 -1.52 4.91 7.06
N GLY A 103 -1.78 6.20 7.28
CA GLY A 103 -1.17 6.92 8.40
C GLY A 103 -1.20 8.44 8.22
N PRO A 104 -0.50 9.17 9.09
CA PRO A 104 -0.26 10.60 8.95
C PRO A 104 0.33 10.97 7.59
N ASN A 105 -0.03 12.15 7.09
CA ASN A 105 0.40 12.67 5.78
C ASN A 105 -0.09 11.90 4.54
N ASP A 106 -1.05 10.97 4.70
CA ASP A 106 -1.70 10.34 3.55
C ASP A 106 -2.58 11.35 2.78
N ASN A 107 -3.04 10.95 1.58
CA ASN A 107 -3.95 11.77 0.79
C ASN A 107 -5.40 11.58 1.24
N PHE A 108 -5.94 12.55 1.97
CA PHE A 108 -7.32 12.54 2.49
C PHE A 108 -8.36 13.04 1.48
N HIS A 109 -8.01 13.22 0.21
CA HIS A 109 -8.99 13.62 -0.81
C HIS A 109 -10.07 12.52 -0.98
N PRO A 110 -11.37 12.86 -0.94
CA PRO A 110 -12.45 11.86 -0.87
C PRO A 110 -12.57 10.96 -2.09
N ASP A 111 -12.09 11.42 -3.27
CA ASP A 111 -12.18 10.67 -4.53
C ASP A 111 -10.84 10.14 -5.02
N ASN A 112 -9.72 10.81 -4.69
CA ASN A 112 -8.38 10.46 -5.17
C ASN A 112 -7.50 9.82 -4.09
N GLY A 113 -7.95 9.83 -2.83
CA GLY A 113 -7.27 9.18 -1.70
C GLY A 113 -7.45 7.66 -1.67
N HIS A 114 -6.65 7.00 -0.85
CA HIS A 114 -6.88 5.60 -0.51
C HIS A 114 -8.11 5.45 0.41
N VAL A 115 -8.60 4.22 0.57
CA VAL A 115 -9.90 3.96 1.23
C VAL A 115 -9.96 4.48 2.67
N ILE A 116 -8.94 4.27 3.51
CA ILE A 116 -8.96 4.72 4.91
C ILE A 116 -9.02 6.25 5.01
N PRO A 117 -8.10 7.03 4.41
CA PRO A 117 -8.17 8.49 4.48
C PRO A 117 -9.44 9.05 3.82
N ALA A 118 -9.92 8.46 2.72
CA ALA A 118 -11.16 8.89 2.08
C ALA A 118 -12.40 8.66 2.98
N LEU A 119 -12.48 7.52 3.68
CA LEU A 119 -13.54 7.26 4.65
C LEU A 119 -13.48 8.23 5.85
N MET A 120 -12.27 8.48 6.40
CA MET A 120 -12.08 9.44 7.48
C MET A 120 -12.58 10.83 7.08
N GLN A 121 -12.21 11.30 5.90
CA GLN A 121 -12.65 12.59 5.37
C GLN A 121 -14.19 12.63 5.19
N LYS A 122 -14.77 11.59 4.59
CA LYS A 122 -16.21 11.50 4.32
C LYS A 122 -17.02 11.51 5.63
N PHE A 123 -16.68 10.69 6.59
CA PHE A 123 -17.43 10.59 7.84
C PHE A 123 -17.21 11.80 8.75
N ASN A 124 -15.97 12.32 8.85
CA ASN A 124 -15.68 13.50 9.66
C ASN A 124 -16.44 14.75 9.18
N ASN A 125 -16.62 14.90 7.87
CA ASN A 125 -17.26 16.06 7.26
C ASN A 125 -18.74 15.82 6.91
N ALA A 126 -19.33 14.72 7.36
CA ALA A 126 -20.72 14.41 7.07
C ALA A 126 -21.66 15.41 7.73
N THR A 127 -22.45 16.10 6.92
CA THR A 127 -23.50 17.04 7.35
C THR A 127 -24.91 16.45 7.18
N THR A 128 -25.00 15.24 6.62
CA THR A 128 -26.24 14.53 6.32
C THR A 128 -26.39 13.28 7.19
N GLU A 129 -27.63 12.78 7.29
CA GLU A 129 -27.92 11.55 8.03
C GLU A 129 -27.39 10.26 7.36
N SER A 130 -26.88 10.36 6.12
CA SER A 130 -26.27 9.23 5.41
C SER A 130 -24.99 9.62 4.69
N VAL A 131 -24.07 8.64 4.59
CA VAL A 131 -22.83 8.72 3.80
C VAL A 131 -22.77 7.55 2.84
N THR A 132 -22.54 7.84 1.55
CA THR A 132 -22.44 6.83 0.52
C THR A 132 -21.01 6.35 0.34
N CYS A 133 -20.79 5.05 0.49
CA CYS A 133 -19.55 4.34 0.17
C CYS A 133 -19.68 3.60 -1.16
N TRP A 134 -18.57 3.41 -1.88
CA TRP A 134 -18.57 2.73 -3.17
C TRP A 134 -18.58 1.21 -3.02
N GLY A 135 -19.23 0.52 -3.98
CA GLY A 135 -19.34 -0.93 -4.02
C GLY A 135 -20.38 -1.48 -3.05
N ASP A 136 -20.21 -2.69 -2.58
CA ASP A 136 -21.09 -3.39 -1.63
C ASP A 136 -20.43 -3.66 -0.26
N GLY A 137 -19.17 -3.27 -0.09
CA GLY A 137 -18.40 -3.45 1.13
C GLY A 137 -17.85 -4.87 1.36
N THR A 138 -18.14 -5.83 0.49
CA THR A 138 -17.71 -7.24 0.67
C THR A 138 -16.20 -7.49 0.47
N PRO A 139 -15.46 -6.77 -0.41
CA PRO A 139 -14.03 -7.00 -0.57
C PRO A 139 -13.27 -6.86 0.74
N THR A 140 -12.29 -7.75 0.95
CA THR A 140 -11.39 -7.67 2.10
C THR A 140 -10.05 -7.09 1.68
N ARG A 141 -9.46 -6.31 2.57
CA ARG A 141 -8.12 -5.74 2.39
C ARG A 141 -7.32 -5.89 3.67
N GLU A 142 -6.05 -5.98 3.49
CA GLU A 142 -5.09 -5.90 4.57
C GLU A 142 -4.53 -4.48 4.62
N PHE A 143 -4.43 -3.95 5.84
CA PHE A 143 -3.91 -2.61 6.09
C PHE A 143 -2.79 -2.65 7.12
N MET A 144 -1.74 -1.87 6.89
CA MET A 144 -0.62 -1.73 7.81
C MET A 144 -0.34 -0.26 8.09
N TYR A 145 -0.12 0.06 9.35
CA TYR A 145 0.22 1.43 9.76
C TYR A 145 1.61 1.81 9.25
N VAL A 146 1.77 3.06 8.82
CA VAL A 146 2.99 3.50 8.12
C VAL A 146 4.26 3.37 8.95
N ASP A 147 4.20 3.50 10.28
CA ASP A 147 5.38 3.33 11.15
C ASP A 147 5.85 1.87 11.18
N ASP A 148 4.95 0.89 11.01
CA ASP A 148 5.35 -0.51 10.87
C ASP A 148 6.12 -0.75 9.57
N LEU A 149 5.77 -0.05 8.47
CA LEU A 149 6.60 -0.11 7.27
C LEU A 149 7.97 0.52 7.49
N ALA A 150 8.04 1.64 8.21
CA ALA A 150 9.32 2.26 8.51
C ALA A 150 10.21 1.32 9.35
N ASP A 151 9.64 0.65 10.35
CA ASP A 151 10.32 -0.38 11.15
C ASP A 151 10.75 -1.58 10.28
N ALA A 152 9.88 -2.07 9.40
CA ALA A 152 10.22 -3.14 8.45
C ALA A 152 11.38 -2.74 7.51
N CYS A 153 11.46 -1.47 7.08
CA CYS A 153 12.59 -0.98 6.29
C CYS A 153 13.90 -1.05 7.07
N LEU A 154 13.91 -0.63 8.34
CA LEU A 154 15.09 -0.72 9.20
C LEU A 154 15.49 -2.18 9.43
N PHE A 155 14.52 -3.03 9.76
CA PHE A 155 14.75 -4.47 9.89
C PHE A 155 15.33 -5.08 8.61
N ALA A 156 14.81 -4.69 7.44
CA ALA A 156 15.29 -5.19 6.16
C ALA A 156 16.72 -4.72 5.85
N VAL A 157 17.08 -3.51 6.22
CA VAL A 157 18.47 -3.02 6.11
C VAL A 157 19.45 -3.92 6.88
N GLU A 158 19.05 -4.45 8.01
CA GLU A 158 19.93 -5.28 8.84
C GLU A 158 19.98 -6.74 8.37
N ASN A 159 18.85 -7.28 7.91
CA ASN A 159 18.66 -8.73 7.73
C ASN A 159 18.69 -9.25 6.30
N TYR A 160 18.62 -8.38 5.26
CA TYR A 160 18.57 -8.77 3.85
C TYR A 160 19.60 -8.01 3.01
N SER A 161 20.19 -8.61 1.98
CA SER A 161 21.26 -7.95 1.18
C SER A 161 21.41 -8.48 -0.24
N ASN A 162 20.69 -9.53 -0.65
CA ASN A 162 21.00 -10.26 -1.89
C ASN A 162 19.97 -10.01 -3.00
N GLY A 163 19.32 -8.83 -3.00
CA GLY A 163 18.29 -8.49 -3.98
C GLY A 163 16.97 -9.25 -3.75
N GLU A 164 16.73 -9.69 -2.52
CA GLU A 164 15.53 -10.46 -2.17
C GLU A 164 14.27 -9.62 -2.38
N LEU A 165 13.18 -10.31 -2.70
CA LEU A 165 11.81 -9.80 -2.69
C LEU A 165 11.13 -10.31 -1.42
N ILE A 166 10.51 -9.41 -0.65
CA ILE A 166 9.94 -9.70 0.68
C ILE A 166 8.56 -9.08 0.80
N ASN A 167 7.55 -9.89 1.05
CA ASN A 167 6.22 -9.43 1.41
C ASN A 167 6.21 -8.86 2.83
N VAL A 168 5.52 -7.73 3.03
CA VAL A 168 5.41 -7.06 4.33
C VAL A 168 3.96 -6.66 4.60
N GLY A 169 3.42 -7.08 5.73
CA GLY A 169 2.04 -6.77 6.08
C GLY A 169 1.71 -7.07 7.54
N SER A 170 0.44 -6.83 7.89
CA SER A 170 -0.09 -7.05 9.23
C SER A 170 -0.55 -8.49 9.47
N GLY A 171 -0.77 -9.26 8.41
CA GLY A 171 -1.36 -10.58 8.47
C GLY A 171 -2.86 -10.59 8.80
N GLN A 172 -3.53 -9.42 8.82
CA GLN A 172 -4.94 -9.28 9.20
C GLN A 172 -5.76 -8.61 8.11
N ASP A 173 -6.76 -9.32 7.61
CA ASP A 173 -7.72 -8.80 6.65
C ASP A 173 -8.95 -8.22 7.34
N ILE A 174 -9.52 -7.17 6.76
CA ILE A 174 -10.81 -6.62 7.15
C ILE A 174 -11.65 -6.35 5.90
N SER A 175 -12.97 -6.60 5.93
CA SER A 175 -13.86 -6.19 4.85
C SER A 175 -14.03 -4.67 4.85
N ILE A 176 -14.24 -4.11 3.66
CA ILE A 176 -14.51 -2.66 3.52
C ILE A 176 -15.77 -2.26 4.32
N PHE A 177 -16.74 -3.16 4.42
CA PHE A 177 -17.92 -2.99 5.27
C PHE A 177 -17.53 -2.75 6.75
N HIS A 178 -16.77 -3.65 7.33
CA HIS A 178 -16.34 -3.53 8.74
C HIS A 178 -15.38 -2.34 8.95
N LEU A 179 -14.51 -2.07 7.98
CA LEU A 179 -13.64 -0.91 8.02
C LEU A 179 -14.44 0.40 8.05
N ALA A 180 -15.46 0.54 7.19
CA ALA A 180 -16.31 1.72 7.14
C ALA A 180 -17.02 1.96 8.49
N HIS A 181 -17.54 0.91 9.11
CA HIS A 181 -18.18 1.02 10.44
C HIS A 181 -17.16 1.38 11.54
N LYS A 182 -15.93 0.83 11.51
CA LYS A 182 -14.87 1.24 12.44
C LYS A 182 -14.51 2.73 12.29
N VAL A 183 -14.35 3.20 11.06
CA VAL A 183 -14.00 4.60 10.80
C VAL A 183 -15.18 5.52 11.16
N ALA A 184 -16.43 5.14 10.86
CA ALA A 184 -17.61 5.89 11.27
C ALA A 184 -17.68 6.05 12.80
N ALA A 185 -17.51 4.97 13.54
CA ALA A 185 -17.49 5.01 15.01
C ALA A 185 -16.33 5.90 15.54
N LEU A 186 -15.13 5.80 14.94
CA LEU A 186 -13.97 6.60 15.32
C LEU A 186 -14.18 8.10 15.11
N THR A 187 -14.85 8.49 14.01
CA THR A 187 -15.16 9.90 13.69
C THR A 187 -16.38 10.44 14.42
N GLY A 188 -17.12 9.60 15.16
CA GLY A 188 -18.37 9.97 15.84
C GLY A 188 -19.57 10.06 14.89
N PHE A 189 -19.49 9.55 13.67
CA PHE A 189 -20.61 9.51 12.73
C PHE A 189 -21.62 8.44 13.16
N ASN A 190 -22.85 8.88 13.42
CA ASN A 190 -23.95 8.00 13.87
C ASN A 190 -25.07 7.84 12.83
N GLY A 191 -24.85 8.33 11.60
CA GLY A 191 -25.79 8.21 10.49
C GLY A 191 -25.74 6.87 9.79
N LYS A 192 -26.48 6.76 8.69
CA LYS A 192 -26.56 5.53 7.87
C LYS A 192 -25.40 5.47 6.88
N ILE A 193 -24.78 4.31 6.75
CA ILE A 193 -23.81 4.01 5.68
C ILE A 193 -24.59 3.37 4.53
N GLU A 194 -24.58 4.02 3.37
CA GLU A 194 -25.20 3.54 2.14
C GLU A 194 -24.13 3.05 1.17
N TRP A 195 -24.48 2.09 0.31
CA TRP A 195 -23.57 1.47 -0.63
C TRP A 195 -23.99 1.71 -2.07
N ASP A 196 -23.11 2.33 -2.86
CA ASP A 196 -23.31 2.54 -4.30
C ASP A 196 -22.72 1.36 -5.09
N THR A 197 -23.55 0.36 -5.34
CA THR A 197 -23.19 -0.84 -6.10
C THR A 197 -23.00 -0.61 -7.60
N SER A 198 -23.26 0.59 -8.11
CA SER A 198 -22.94 0.97 -9.49
C SER A 198 -21.42 1.19 -9.67
N ARG A 199 -20.68 1.37 -8.57
CA ARG A 199 -19.23 1.51 -8.57
C ARG A 199 -18.55 0.15 -8.38
N PRO A 200 -17.38 -0.06 -8.99
CA PRO A 200 -16.69 -1.35 -8.91
C PRO A 200 -16.22 -1.67 -7.49
N ASN A 201 -16.36 -2.93 -7.09
CA ASN A 201 -15.87 -3.45 -5.81
C ASN A 201 -14.34 -3.53 -5.69
N GLY A 202 -13.62 -3.48 -6.81
CA GLY A 202 -12.20 -3.80 -6.85
C GLY A 202 -11.91 -5.30 -6.75
N THR A 203 -10.64 -5.67 -6.64
CA THR A 203 -10.17 -7.07 -6.60
C THR A 203 -10.69 -7.79 -5.36
N PRO A 204 -11.11 -9.07 -5.43
CA PRO A 204 -11.38 -9.93 -4.27
C PRO A 204 -10.19 -10.05 -3.33
N LYS A 205 -10.38 -10.77 -2.21
CA LYS A 205 -9.32 -11.04 -1.23
C LYS A 205 -8.07 -11.64 -1.88
N ARG A 206 -6.88 -11.11 -1.50
CA ARG A 206 -5.57 -11.62 -1.93
C ARG A 206 -4.62 -11.63 -0.73
N PRO A 207 -4.71 -12.63 0.16
CA PRO A 207 -3.78 -12.75 1.28
C PRO A 207 -2.36 -13.00 0.75
N LEU A 208 -1.37 -12.37 1.38
CA LEU A 208 0.04 -12.55 1.07
C LEU A 208 0.68 -13.55 2.04
N ASP A 209 1.72 -14.21 1.59
CA ASP A 209 2.60 -15.02 2.44
C ASP A 209 3.68 -14.12 3.04
N TYR A 210 3.82 -14.12 4.35
CA TYR A 210 4.79 -13.31 5.11
C TYR A 210 5.88 -14.15 5.77
N ASN A 211 5.99 -15.43 5.45
CA ASN A 211 6.91 -16.35 6.12
C ASN A 211 8.36 -15.85 6.08
N LYS A 212 8.82 -15.29 4.94
CA LYS A 212 10.20 -14.82 4.81
C LYS A 212 10.60 -13.76 5.84
N ILE A 213 9.70 -12.84 6.17
CA ILE A 213 10.03 -11.77 7.13
C ILE A 213 9.74 -12.21 8.57
N THR A 214 8.66 -12.96 8.79
CA THR A 214 8.27 -13.42 10.13
C THR A 214 9.21 -14.50 10.69
N GLU A 215 9.71 -15.40 9.86
CA GLU A 215 10.72 -16.41 10.26
C GLU A 215 12.05 -15.77 10.71
N LYS A 216 12.38 -14.57 10.22
CA LYS A 216 13.50 -13.77 10.70
C LYS A 216 13.20 -12.96 11.96
N GLY A 217 11.95 -13.00 12.45
CA GLY A 217 11.54 -12.41 13.74
C GLY A 217 10.85 -11.05 13.64
N TRP A 218 10.62 -10.49 12.43
CA TRP A 218 9.86 -9.25 12.31
C TRP A 218 8.35 -9.49 12.45
N LYS A 219 7.67 -8.56 13.10
CA LYS A 219 6.21 -8.49 13.19
C LYS A 219 5.76 -7.03 13.33
N PRO A 220 4.55 -6.67 12.87
CA PRO A 220 4.01 -5.34 13.07
C PRO A 220 3.80 -5.02 14.56
N ASN A 221 3.97 -3.78 14.94
CA ASN A 221 3.81 -3.28 16.32
C ASN A 221 2.42 -2.71 16.60
N TYR A 222 1.68 -2.31 15.55
CA TYR A 222 0.38 -1.67 15.68
C TYR A 222 -0.76 -2.56 15.22
N THR A 223 -1.83 -2.60 16.03
CA THR A 223 -3.13 -3.12 15.56
C THR A 223 -3.78 -2.11 14.62
N LEU A 224 -4.76 -2.56 13.80
CA LEU A 224 -5.53 -1.67 12.94
C LEU A 224 -6.19 -0.53 13.75
N ASP A 225 -6.79 -0.83 14.91
CA ASP A 225 -7.47 0.16 15.73
C ASP A 225 -6.49 1.22 16.26
N GLN A 226 -5.33 0.83 16.75
CA GLN A 226 -4.29 1.77 17.20
C GLN A 226 -3.81 2.69 16.06
N GLY A 227 -3.59 2.13 14.87
CA GLY A 227 -3.18 2.91 13.72
C GLY A 227 -4.27 3.86 13.24
N LEU A 228 -5.54 3.43 13.24
CA LEU A 228 -6.69 4.28 12.88
C LEU A 228 -6.83 5.47 13.85
N GLU A 229 -6.73 5.24 15.17
CA GLU A 229 -6.77 6.30 16.19
C GLU A 229 -5.66 7.33 15.98
N LYS A 230 -4.41 6.88 15.80
CA LYS A 230 -3.26 7.77 15.56
C LYS A 230 -3.44 8.59 14.27
N THR A 231 -3.92 7.96 13.21
CA THR A 231 -4.16 8.60 11.92
C THR A 231 -5.24 9.67 12.04
N TYR A 232 -6.34 9.38 12.73
CA TYR A 232 -7.44 10.29 12.91
C TYR A 232 -7.08 11.48 13.80
N LEU A 233 -6.35 11.26 14.89
CA LEU A 233 -5.82 12.34 15.74
C LEU A 233 -4.94 13.30 14.95
N TRP A 234 -4.06 12.77 14.11
CA TRP A 234 -3.24 13.60 13.22
C TRP A 234 -4.10 14.38 12.23
N PHE A 235 -5.09 13.73 11.59
CA PHE A 235 -6.01 14.35 10.63
C PHE A 235 -6.76 15.53 11.24
N GLN A 236 -7.29 15.39 12.47
CA GLN A 236 -7.96 16.46 13.19
C GLN A 236 -7.01 17.66 13.42
N GLN A 237 -5.79 17.42 13.87
CA GLN A 237 -4.80 18.47 14.11
C GLN A 237 -4.43 19.20 12.81
N ALA A 238 -4.17 18.47 11.73
CA ALA A 238 -3.83 19.03 10.43
C ALA A 238 -4.97 19.89 9.84
N THR A 239 -6.22 19.47 10.01
CA THR A 239 -7.39 20.20 9.53
C THR A 239 -7.59 21.50 10.32
N HIS A 240 -7.38 21.50 11.63
CA HIS A 240 -7.44 22.71 12.46
C HIS A 240 -6.35 23.74 12.14
N LEU A 241 -5.21 23.33 11.63
CA LEU A 241 -4.12 24.24 11.22
C LEU A 241 -4.41 24.93 9.87
N GLN A 242 -5.24 24.35 9.01
CA GLN A 242 -5.60 24.92 7.70
C GLN A 242 -6.77 25.90 7.79
N THR A 243 -7.51 25.95 8.90
CA THR A 243 -8.66 26.83 9.12
C THR A 243 -8.31 28.10 9.94
N LYS A 244 -7.06 28.31 10.25
CA LYS A 244 -6.50 29.55 10.86
C LYS A 244 -5.64 30.30 9.85
#